data_402e753177a397b15674718ac6292411
#
_entry.id   402e753177a397b15674718ac6292411
#
_cell.length_a   1.000
_cell.length_b   1.000
_cell.length_c   1.000
_cell.angle_alpha   90.00
_cell.angle_beta   90.00
_cell.angle_gamma   90.00
#
_symmetry.space_group_name_H-M   'P 1'
#
loop_
_entity.id
_entity.type
_entity.pdbx_description
1 polymer ?
#
loop_
_entity_poly.entity_id
_entity_poly.type
_entity_poly.pdbx_seq_one_letter_code
_entity_poly.pdbx_strand_id
1 'polypeptide(L)'
;QIYRKINEQVPRIKEASDASDFDKTAKLLSLIPGVVFKFVVWVLKVMDYFGLLPKFLLEVSPFHGSIFFTSMGSLGIPPIVHHLYDFGNLPVFCAFGCKYRKNEIDLDGNLVQRKYVDFTVNTDERICDGFYFATALKHMKKYLQHPERLDEPLDEVVKDVD
;
A
#
# COMPACT_ATOMS: atom_id res chain seq x y z
N GLN A 1 4.91 17.27 -7.32
CA GLN A 1 3.84 16.67 -8.16
C GLN A 1 3.06 15.60 -7.41
N ILE A 2 3.71 14.63 -6.75
CA ILE A 2 3.06 13.53 -5.99
C ILE A 2 2.19 14.08 -4.86
N TYR A 3 2.74 14.97 -4.02
CA TYR A 3 2.01 15.60 -2.91
C TYR A 3 0.72 16.31 -3.37
N ARG A 4 0.77 17.04 -4.49
CA ARG A 4 -0.40 17.69 -5.06
C ARG A 4 -1.45 16.67 -5.52
N LYS A 5 -1.04 15.61 -6.22
CA LYS A 5 -1.96 14.54 -6.65
C LYS A 5 -2.62 13.84 -5.47
N ILE A 6 -1.88 13.54 -4.40
CA ILE A 6 -2.44 12.93 -3.18
C ILE A 6 -3.46 13.88 -2.54
N ASN A 7 -3.13 15.15 -2.36
CA ASN A 7 -4.04 16.12 -1.75
C ASN A 7 -5.30 16.41 -2.58
N GLU A 8 -5.25 16.25 -3.89
CA GLU A 8 -6.43 16.33 -4.79
C GLU A 8 -7.31 15.08 -4.70
N GLN A 9 -6.72 13.91 -4.48
CA GLN A 9 -7.45 12.63 -4.43
C GLN A 9 -8.06 12.32 -3.06
N VAL A 10 -7.36 12.66 -1.96
CA VAL A 10 -7.84 12.35 -0.61
C VAL A 10 -9.24 12.92 -0.29
N PRO A 11 -9.59 14.19 -0.62
CA PRO A 11 -10.95 14.68 -0.42
C PRO A 11 -11.98 13.90 -1.23
N ARG A 12 -11.68 13.60 -2.51
CA ARG A 12 -12.57 12.82 -3.38
C ARG A 12 -12.85 11.43 -2.85
N ILE A 13 -11.81 10.77 -2.30
CA ILE A 13 -11.96 9.44 -1.69
C ILE A 13 -12.80 9.51 -0.41
N LYS A 14 -12.66 10.57 0.39
CA LYS A 14 -13.48 10.79 1.60
C LYS A 14 -14.95 11.05 1.27
N GLU A 15 -15.22 11.85 0.26
CA GLU A 15 -16.58 12.12 -0.21
C GLU A 15 -17.21 10.89 -0.89
N ALA A 16 -16.40 10.07 -1.57
CA ALA A 16 -16.83 8.81 -2.17
C ALA A 16 -16.99 7.66 -1.18
N SER A 17 -16.50 7.79 0.07
CA SER A 17 -16.53 6.71 1.06
C SER A 17 -17.94 6.33 1.51
N ASP A 18 -18.92 7.22 1.40
CA ASP A 18 -20.33 6.95 1.72
C ASP A 18 -21.06 6.15 0.61
N ALA A 19 -20.49 6.02 -0.57
CA ALA A 19 -21.02 5.22 -1.67
C ALA A 19 -19.90 4.77 -2.60
N SER A 20 -18.94 3.97 -2.09
CA SER A 20 -17.85 3.50 -2.94
C SER A 20 -18.45 2.66 -4.08
N ASP A 21 -17.99 2.91 -5.30
CA ASP A 21 -18.38 2.12 -6.47
C ASP A 21 -18.01 0.64 -6.26
N PHE A 22 -17.05 0.38 -5.37
CA PHE A 22 -16.70 -0.96 -4.90
C PHE A 22 -17.85 -1.62 -4.13
N ASP A 23 -18.53 -0.91 -3.20
CA ASP A 23 -19.67 -1.44 -2.45
C ASP A 23 -20.89 -1.70 -3.34
N LYS A 24 -21.13 -0.86 -4.33
CA LYS A 24 -22.18 -1.09 -5.33
C LYS A 24 -21.89 -2.31 -6.18
N THR A 25 -20.64 -2.43 -6.62
CA THR A 25 -20.15 -3.59 -7.39
C THR A 25 -20.22 -4.88 -6.55
N ALA A 26 -19.83 -4.83 -5.28
CA ALA A 26 -19.93 -5.97 -4.37
C ALA A 26 -21.38 -6.41 -4.12
N LYS A 27 -22.32 -5.46 -3.96
CA LYS A 27 -23.75 -5.76 -3.85
C LYS A 27 -24.32 -6.37 -5.13
N LEU A 28 -23.94 -5.85 -6.30
CA LEU A 28 -24.34 -6.42 -7.58
C LEU A 28 -23.81 -7.85 -7.76
N LEU A 29 -22.55 -8.09 -7.38
CA LEU A 29 -21.91 -9.39 -7.41
C LEU A 29 -22.58 -10.39 -6.43
N SER A 30 -23.10 -9.94 -5.29
CA SER A 30 -23.79 -10.78 -4.32
C SER A 30 -25.13 -11.34 -4.81
N LEU A 31 -25.72 -10.77 -5.86
CA LEU A 31 -26.95 -11.26 -6.51
C LEU A 31 -26.69 -12.41 -7.48
N ILE A 32 -25.41 -12.68 -7.83
CA ILE A 32 -25.04 -13.73 -8.77
C ILE A 32 -25.00 -15.09 -8.04
N PRO A 33 -25.63 -16.15 -8.58
CA PRO A 33 -25.51 -17.48 -8.02
C PRO A 33 -24.04 -17.90 -7.87
N GLY A 34 -23.69 -18.50 -6.73
CA GLY A 34 -22.30 -18.77 -6.37
C GLY A 34 -21.49 -19.57 -7.41
N VAL A 35 -22.15 -20.46 -8.18
CA VAL A 35 -21.49 -21.22 -9.26
C VAL A 35 -21.10 -20.30 -10.41
N VAL A 36 -22.01 -19.40 -10.82
CA VAL A 36 -21.76 -18.44 -11.89
C VAL A 36 -20.66 -17.46 -11.42
N PHE A 37 -20.71 -17.01 -10.17
CA PHE A 37 -19.69 -16.14 -9.59
C PHE A 37 -18.29 -16.79 -9.62
N LYS A 38 -18.18 -18.07 -9.22
CA LYS A 38 -16.90 -18.80 -9.30
C LYS A 38 -16.37 -18.89 -10.73
N PHE A 39 -17.24 -19.13 -11.70
CA PHE A 39 -16.86 -19.18 -13.10
C PHE A 39 -16.37 -17.80 -13.60
N VAL A 40 -17.08 -16.73 -13.27
CA VAL A 40 -16.65 -15.35 -13.62
C VAL A 40 -15.30 -15.01 -13.01
N VAL A 41 -15.09 -15.32 -11.72
CA VAL A 41 -13.80 -15.09 -11.05
C VAL A 41 -12.69 -15.93 -11.69
N TRP A 42 -12.98 -17.17 -12.10
CA TRP A 42 -12.01 -18.00 -12.80
C TRP A 42 -11.64 -17.39 -14.16
N VAL A 43 -12.61 -16.92 -14.94
CA VAL A 43 -12.36 -16.24 -16.21
C VAL A 43 -11.52 -14.98 -16.00
N LEU A 44 -11.84 -14.16 -15.00
CA LEU A 44 -11.06 -12.98 -14.67
C LEU A 44 -9.61 -13.32 -14.30
N LYS A 45 -9.38 -14.38 -13.54
CA LYS A 45 -8.02 -14.86 -13.22
C LYS A 45 -7.23 -15.28 -14.47
N VAL A 46 -7.90 -15.99 -15.38
CA VAL A 46 -7.28 -16.37 -16.67
C VAL A 46 -6.95 -15.14 -17.51
N MET A 47 -7.89 -14.19 -17.61
CA MET A 47 -7.65 -12.93 -18.33
C MET A 47 -6.51 -12.12 -17.70
N ASP A 48 -6.44 -12.06 -16.37
CA ASP A 48 -5.37 -11.40 -15.63
C ASP A 48 -4.01 -12.04 -15.93
N TYR A 49 -3.93 -13.36 -15.88
CA TYR A 49 -2.71 -14.11 -16.18
C TYR A 49 -2.15 -13.80 -17.58
N PHE A 50 -3.02 -13.62 -18.57
CA PHE A 50 -2.63 -13.26 -19.95
C PHE A 50 -2.55 -11.75 -20.20
N GLY A 51 -2.75 -10.91 -19.20
CA GLY A 51 -2.75 -9.44 -19.34
C GLY A 51 -3.91 -8.91 -20.21
N LEU A 52 -5.02 -9.65 -20.29
CA LEU A 52 -6.18 -9.32 -21.12
C LEU A 52 -7.29 -8.59 -20.35
N LEU A 53 -7.04 -8.21 -19.10
CA LEU A 53 -8.03 -7.46 -18.32
C LEU A 53 -8.32 -6.09 -18.96
N PRO A 54 -9.60 -5.71 -19.08
CA PRO A 54 -9.99 -4.39 -19.54
C PRO A 54 -9.43 -3.28 -18.65
N LYS A 55 -8.98 -2.17 -19.22
CA LYS A 55 -8.39 -1.04 -18.49
C LYS A 55 -9.29 -0.51 -17.38
N PHE A 56 -10.61 -0.43 -17.61
CA PHE A 56 -11.55 0.04 -16.60
C PHE A 56 -11.58 -0.84 -15.36
N LEU A 57 -11.37 -2.17 -15.49
CA LEU A 57 -11.27 -3.08 -14.35
C LEU A 57 -9.95 -2.91 -13.60
N LEU A 58 -8.85 -2.66 -14.32
CA LEU A 58 -7.56 -2.38 -13.72
C LEU A 58 -7.56 -1.07 -12.92
N GLU A 59 -8.22 -0.03 -13.43
CA GLU A 59 -8.32 1.28 -12.77
C GLU A 59 -9.14 1.24 -11.46
N VAL A 60 -10.17 0.39 -11.41
CA VAL A 60 -11.03 0.23 -10.23
C VAL A 60 -10.49 -0.82 -9.26
N SER A 61 -9.65 -1.73 -9.75
CA SER A 61 -9.15 -2.85 -8.94
C SER A 61 -8.10 -2.41 -7.93
N PRO A 62 -8.31 -2.63 -6.63
CA PRO A 62 -7.29 -2.36 -5.61
C PRO A 62 -6.16 -3.39 -5.61
N PHE A 63 -6.25 -4.45 -6.43
CA PHE A 63 -5.30 -5.56 -6.47
C PHE A 63 -4.23 -5.39 -7.55
N HIS A 64 -4.34 -4.35 -8.38
CA HIS A 64 -3.40 -4.05 -9.45
C HIS A 64 -2.65 -2.76 -9.13
N GLY A 65 -1.34 -2.88 -8.94
CA GLY A 65 -0.48 -1.75 -8.60
C GLY A 65 0.88 -2.21 -8.08
N SER A 66 1.77 -1.25 -7.86
CA SER A 66 3.12 -1.55 -7.37
C SER A 66 3.21 -1.64 -5.86
N ILE A 67 2.36 -0.90 -5.14
CA ILE A 67 2.38 -0.84 -3.67
C ILE A 67 1.00 -0.43 -3.14
N PHE A 68 0.59 -1.06 -2.06
CA PHE A 68 -0.62 -0.72 -1.34
C PHE A 68 -0.29 -0.11 0.02
N PHE A 69 -0.89 1.04 0.31
CA PHE A 69 -0.78 1.70 1.61
C PHE A 69 -2.10 1.68 2.35
N THR A 70 -2.08 1.25 3.60
CA THR A 70 -3.22 1.35 4.50
C THR A 70 -2.84 1.98 5.82
N SER A 71 -3.77 2.67 6.46
CA SER A 71 -3.54 3.31 7.74
C SER A 71 -4.57 2.86 8.78
N MET A 72 -4.09 2.33 9.87
CA MET A 72 -4.89 1.97 11.05
C MET A 72 -4.97 3.12 12.07
N GLY A 73 -4.42 4.28 11.72
CA GLY A 73 -4.35 5.44 12.62
C GLY A 73 -5.71 5.94 13.08
N SER A 74 -6.72 5.93 12.21
CA SER A 74 -8.10 6.32 12.56
C SER A 74 -8.81 5.32 13.46
N LEU A 75 -8.38 4.05 13.43
CA LEU A 75 -8.93 2.97 14.26
C LEU A 75 -8.22 2.85 15.60
N GLY A 76 -7.12 3.57 15.82
CA GLY A 76 -6.36 3.54 17.07
C GLY A 76 -5.62 2.23 17.36
N ILE A 77 -5.37 1.39 16.34
CA ILE A 77 -4.71 0.09 16.47
C ILE A 77 -3.28 0.09 15.89
N PRO A 78 -2.43 -0.87 16.33
CA PRO A 78 -1.12 -1.10 15.71
C PRO A 78 -1.23 -1.44 14.22
N PRO A 79 -0.10 -1.38 13.46
CA PRO A 79 -0.11 -1.79 12.07
C PRO A 79 -0.40 -3.29 11.97
N ILE A 80 -1.17 -3.67 10.96
CA ILE A 80 -1.50 -5.06 10.69
C ILE A 80 -0.44 -5.72 9.81
N VAL A 81 -0.24 -7.02 10.01
CA VAL A 81 0.47 -7.87 9.05
C VAL A 81 -0.59 -8.48 8.14
N HIS A 82 -0.55 -8.16 6.87
CA HIS A 82 -1.51 -8.62 5.88
C HIS A 82 -0.84 -9.52 4.86
N HIS A 83 -1.48 -10.64 4.52
CA HIS A 83 -1.01 -11.46 3.40
C HIS A 83 -1.21 -10.73 2.07
N LEU A 84 -0.38 -11.03 1.10
CA LEU A 84 -0.56 -10.54 -0.26
C LEU A 84 -1.72 -11.27 -0.94
N TYR A 85 -2.33 -10.61 -1.90
CA TYR A 85 -3.48 -11.18 -2.61
C TYR A 85 -3.04 -12.16 -3.69
N ASP A 86 -3.82 -13.24 -3.86
CA ASP A 86 -3.61 -14.23 -4.93
C ASP A 86 -4.14 -13.76 -6.30
N PHE A 87 -4.81 -12.62 -6.33
CA PHE A 87 -5.37 -12.00 -7.52
C PHE A 87 -4.70 -10.65 -7.75
N GLY A 88 -4.36 -10.36 -9.00
CA GLY A 88 -3.64 -9.15 -9.37
C GLY A 88 -2.13 -9.27 -9.25
N ASN A 89 -1.46 -8.13 -9.29
CA ASN A 89 -0.01 -8.05 -9.32
C ASN A 89 0.60 -7.19 -8.21
N LEU A 90 -0.12 -6.98 -7.11
CA LEU A 90 0.31 -6.14 -5.99
C LEU A 90 1.40 -6.82 -5.15
N PRO A 91 2.68 -6.44 -5.29
CA PRO A 91 3.78 -7.16 -4.65
C PRO A 91 4.17 -6.61 -3.29
N VAL A 92 3.75 -5.39 -2.94
CA VAL A 92 4.15 -4.72 -1.69
C VAL A 92 2.93 -4.18 -0.96
N PHE A 93 2.80 -4.52 0.32
CA PHE A 93 1.74 -4.04 1.20
C PHE A 93 2.35 -3.36 2.42
N CYS A 94 2.04 -2.07 2.61
CA CYS A 94 2.48 -1.27 3.74
C CYS A 94 1.30 -0.89 4.63
N ALA A 95 1.39 -1.17 5.93
CA ALA A 95 0.39 -0.75 6.90
C ALA A 95 1.00 0.15 7.98
N PHE A 96 0.37 1.28 8.23
CA PHE A 96 0.74 2.22 9.30
C PHE A 96 -0.20 2.08 10.48
N GLY A 97 0.36 2.00 11.69
CA GLY A 97 -0.38 1.98 12.94
C GLY A 97 -0.81 3.38 13.42
N CYS A 98 -1.43 3.42 14.58
CA CYS A 98 -1.74 4.66 15.25
C CYS A 98 -0.48 5.34 15.82
N LYS A 99 -0.56 6.66 15.99
CA LYS A 99 0.49 7.43 16.68
C LYS A 99 0.42 7.16 18.17
N TYR A 100 1.56 6.86 18.78
CA TYR A 100 1.68 6.72 20.23
C TYR A 100 2.89 7.49 20.77
N ARG A 101 2.92 7.69 22.08
CA ARG A 101 4.04 8.33 22.78
C ARG A 101 4.74 7.30 23.64
N LYS A 102 6.08 7.37 23.64
CA LYS A 102 6.92 6.53 24.49
C LYS A 102 7.93 7.40 25.22
N ASN A 103 8.11 7.13 26.51
CA ASN A 103 9.16 7.76 27.29
C ASN A 103 10.45 6.96 27.12
N GLU A 104 11.52 7.63 26.79
CA GLU A 104 12.84 7.04 26.55
C GLU A 104 13.90 7.87 27.25
N ILE A 105 15.05 7.24 27.51
CA ILE A 105 16.23 7.95 28.03
C ILE A 105 17.08 8.31 26.81
N ASP A 106 17.43 9.59 26.70
CA ASP A 106 18.34 10.08 25.65
C ASP A 106 19.79 9.72 25.95
N LEU A 107 20.70 10.11 25.04
CA LEU A 107 22.13 9.84 25.21
C LEU A 107 22.77 10.60 26.39
N ASP A 108 22.13 11.67 26.87
CA ASP A 108 22.57 12.49 27.98
C ASP A 108 21.97 12.02 29.32
N GLY A 109 21.17 10.94 29.31
CA GLY A 109 20.53 10.35 30.50
C GLY A 109 19.21 11.02 30.89
N ASN A 110 18.66 11.92 30.09
CA ASN A 110 17.40 12.61 30.39
C ASN A 110 16.18 11.80 29.92
N LEU A 111 15.08 11.90 30.66
CA LEU A 111 13.81 11.32 30.25
C LEU A 111 13.14 12.21 29.19
N VAL A 112 13.01 11.68 27.98
CA VAL A 112 12.37 12.39 26.86
C VAL A 112 11.15 11.64 26.37
N GLN A 113 10.08 12.36 26.02
CA GLN A 113 8.90 11.77 25.40
C GLN A 113 8.95 11.93 23.89
N ARG A 114 8.97 10.80 23.19
CA ARG A 114 8.98 10.77 21.72
C ARG A 114 7.65 10.25 21.15
N LYS A 115 7.33 10.67 19.93
CA LYS A 115 6.17 10.21 19.18
C LYS A 115 6.62 9.18 18.15
N TYR A 116 5.88 8.07 18.09
CA TYR A 116 6.15 6.96 17.18
C TYR A 116 4.93 6.62 16.34
N VAL A 117 5.21 6.09 15.18
CA VAL A 117 4.28 5.38 14.31
C VAL A 117 4.99 4.11 13.87
N ASP A 118 4.44 2.97 14.23
CA ASP A 118 4.94 1.70 13.71
C ASP A 118 4.35 1.43 12.33
N PHE A 119 5.10 0.75 11.48
CA PHE A 119 4.61 0.30 10.20
C PHE A 119 5.14 -1.11 9.89
N THR A 120 4.36 -1.86 9.13
CA THR A 120 4.73 -3.17 8.61
C THR A 120 4.82 -3.11 7.09
N VAL A 121 5.77 -3.84 6.53
CA VAL A 121 5.93 -3.99 5.08
C VAL A 121 5.98 -5.47 4.77
N ASN A 122 5.03 -5.94 3.97
CA ASN A 122 5.01 -7.28 3.42
C ASN A 122 5.37 -7.21 1.94
N THR A 123 6.29 -8.04 1.51
CA THR A 123 6.74 -8.13 0.12
C THR A 123 6.61 -9.53 -0.40
N ASP A 124 6.37 -9.65 -1.69
CA ASP A 124 6.40 -10.93 -2.40
C ASP A 124 7.86 -11.30 -2.73
N GLU A 125 8.31 -12.45 -2.25
CA GLU A 125 9.66 -12.95 -2.53
C GLU A 125 9.91 -13.25 -4.02
N ARG A 126 8.87 -13.32 -4.83
CA ARG A 126 9.00 -13.43 -6.29
C ARG A 126 9.62 -12.18 -6.94
N ILE A 127 9.50 -11.01 -6.29
CA ILE A 127 10.05 -9.74 -6.81
C ILE A 127 11.40 -9.38 -6.18
N CYS A 128 11.65 -9.80 -4.94
CA CYS A 128 12.92 -9.52 -4.25
C CYS A 128 13.19 -10.56 -3.16
N ASP A 129 14.43 -10.92 -3.00
CA ASP A 129 14.88 -11.78 -1.90
C ASP A 129 15.00 -11.01 -0.58
N GLY A 130 15.22 -11.75 0.51
CA GLY A 130 15.34 -11.17 1.84
C GLY A 130 16.51 -10.20 2.00
N PHE A 131 17.61 -10.40 1.26
CA PHE A 131 18.76 -9.49 1.30
C PHE A 131 18.44 -8.15 0.65
N TYR A 132 17.82 -8.18 -0.54
CA TYR A 132 17.39 -6.98 -1.25
C TYR A 132 16.36 -6.21 -0.42
N PHE A 133 15.37 -6.92 0.14
CA PHE A 133 14.35 -6.34 1.00
C PHE A 133 14.95 -5.64 2.23
N ALA A 134 15.88 -6.31 2.95
CA ALA A 134 16.54 -5.72 4.10
C ALA A 134 17.34 -4.46 3.73
N THR A 135 17.97 -4.46 2.56
CA THR A 135 18.72 -3.31 2.05
C THR A 135 17.79 -2.15 1.72
N ALA A 136 16.68 -2.41 1.04
CA ALA A 136 15.64 -1.41 0.73
C ALA A 136 15.07 -0.77 2.00
N LEU A 137 14.78 -1.57 3.04
CA LEU A 137 14.30 -1.06 4.33
C LEU A 137 15.35 -0.17 5.03
N LYS A 138 16.64 -0.52 4.96
CA LYS A 138 17.71 0.33 5.51
C LYS A 138 17.76 1.69 4.80
N HIS A 139 17.64 1.71 3.48
CA HIS A 139 17.60 2.94 2.70
C HIS A 139 16.34 3.76 3.04
N MET A 140 15.18 3.14 3.08
CA MET A 140 13.93 3.81 3.47
C MET A 140 14.05 4.43 4.86
N LYS A 141 14.58 3.70 5.86
CA LYS A 141 14.82 4.23 7.20
C LYS A 141 15.71 5.47 7.18
N LYS A 142 16.77 5.48 6.37
CA LYS A 142 17.68 6.61 6.23
C LYS A 142 16.97 7.86 5.69
N TYR A 143 16.10 7.71 4.69
CA TYR A 143 15.30 8.82 4.17
C TYR A 143 14.22 9.30 5.16
N LEU A 144 13.62 8.39 5.94
CA LEU A 144 12.68 8.78 6.99
C LEU A 144 13.35 9.53 8.15
N GLN A 145 14.62 9.23 8.44
CA GLN A 145 15.41 9.93 9.46
C GLN A 145 15.95 11.28 8.96
N HIS A 146 16.18 11.40 7.67
CA HIS A 146 16.74 12.56 6.97
C HIS A 146 15.87 12.95 5.77
N PRO A 147 14.63 13.41 6.00
CA PRO A 147 13.68 13.71 4.93
C PRO A 147 14.14 14.84 4.01
N GLU A 148 15.04 15.71 4.49
CA GLU A 148 15.67 16.77 3.71
C GLU A 148 16.38 16.25 2.46
N ARG A 149 16.86 15.02 2.47
CA ARG A 149 17.50 14.37 1.32
C ARG A 149 16.55 14.10 0.15
N LEU A 150 15.25 14.11 0.39
CA LEU A 150 14.25 13.96 -0.67
C LEU A 150 14.05 15.24 -1.49
N ASP A 151 14.53 16.37 -0.99
CA ASP A 151 14.49 17.66 -1.69
C ASP A 151 15.72 17.85 -2.61
N GLU A 152 16.76 17.03 -2.41
CA GLU A 152 17.95 17.04 -3.28
C GLU A 152 17.64 16.30 -4.59
N PRO A 153 18.01 16.86 -5.76
CA PRO A 153 17.90 16.17 -7.02
C PRO A 153 18.83 14.94 -7.01
N LEU A 154 18.39 13.85 -7.64
CA LEU A 154 19.23 12.68 -7.81
C LEU A 154 20.42 13.02 -8.71
N ASP A 155 21.62 12.62 -8.32
CA ASP A 155 22.83 12.77 -9.12
C ASP A 155 22.74 12.03 -10.46
N GLU A 156 22.06 10.90 -10.45
CA GLU A 156 21.81 10.06 -11.61
C GLU A 156 20.39 9.48 -11.58
N VAL A 157 19.64 9.67 -12.66
CA VAL A 157 18.31 9.06 -12.83
C VAL A 157 18.47 7.80 -13.64
N VAL A 158 18.38 6.64 -12.98
CA VAL A 158 18.32 5.34 -13.65
C VAL A 158 16.99 5.28 -14.39
N LYS A 159 17.03 5.13 -15.73
CA LYS A 159 15.83 4.91 -16.53
C LYS A 159 15.33 3.50 -16.26
N ASP A 160 14.01 3.38 -16.07
CA ASP A 160 13.37 2.06 -16.03
C ASP A 160 13.71 1.30 -17.32
N VAL A 161 13.96 0.01 -17.16
CA VAL A 161 14.13 -0.90 -18.29
C VAL A 161 12.72 -1.16 -18.82
N ASP A 162 12.44 -0.68 -20.06
CA ASP A 162 11.19 -0.92 -20.78
C ASP A 162 10.97 -2.43 -21.02
#